data_ebb73a51dc465a2301fb2bf2efd4b948
#
_entry.id   ebb73a51dc465a2301fb2bf2efd4b948
#
_cell.length_a   1.000
_cell.length_b   1.000
_cell.length_c   1.000
_cell.angle_alpha   90.00
_cell.angle_beta   90.00
_cell.angle_gamma   90.00
#
_symmetry.space_group_name_H-M   'P 1'
#
loop_
_entity.id
_entity.type
_entity.pdbx_description
1 polymer ?
#
loop_
_entity_poly.entity_id
_entity_poly.type
_entity_poly.pdbx_seq_one_letter_code
_entity_poly.pdbx_strand_id
1 'polypeptide(L)' 'MEEIIIQSINNVYNTLGYGLTELIYQKALTIELRQYFKNIQTEKSVPLVYKGHEIAVLRADIIIDDSFILEL' A
#
# COMPACT_ATOMS: atom_id res chain seq x y z
N MET A 1 14.76 2.03 -0.41
CA MET A 1 13.39 1.69 0.00
C MET A 1 12.37 1.81 -1.14
N GLU A 2 12.36 2.95 -1.83
CA GLU A 2 11.46 3.12 -2.99
C GLU A 2 11.69 2.11 -4.08
N GLU A 3 12.94 1.75 -4.33
CA GLU A 3 13.32 0.76 -5.34
C GLU A 3 12.74 -0.62 -5.02
N ILE A 4 12.74 -1.01 -3.74
CA ILE A 4 12.16 -2.28 -3.30
C ILE A 4 10.65 -2.28 -3.53
N ILE A 5 9.99 -1.16 -3.25
CA ILE A 5 8.55 -1.02 -3.45
C ILE A 5 8.20 -1.14 -4.93
N ILE A 6 8.93 -0.42 -5.79
CA ILE A 6 8.72 -0.48 -7.24
C ILE A 6 8.96 -1.89 -7.77
N GLN A 7 10.02 -2.53 -7.33
CA GLN A 7 10.33 -3.90 -7.74
C GLN A 7 9.23 -4.88 -7.31
N SER A 8 8.71 -4.71 -6.10
CA SER A 8 7.61 -5.55 -5.59
C SER A 8 6.36 -5.39 -6.43
N ILE A 9 6.02 -4.16 -6.80
CA ILE A 9 4.89 -3.87 -7.69
C ILE A 9 5.08 -4.55 -9.04
N ASN A 10 6.27 -4.42 -9.63
CA ASN A 10 6.57 -5.04 -10.91
C ASN A 10 6.48 -6.56 -10.84
N ASN A 11 6.97 -7.17 -9.76
CA ASN A 11 6.89 -8.61 -9.57
C ASN A 11 5.44 -9.10 -9.53
N VAL A 12 4.57 -8.37 -8.84
CA VAL A 12 3.15 -8.71 -8.77
C VAL A 12 2.51 -8.67 -10.15
N TYR A 13 2.69 -7.56 -10.89
CA TYR A 13 2.10 -7.43 -12.21
C TYR A 13 2.69 -8.37 -13.25
N ASN A 14 3.99 -8.68 -13.16
CA ASN A 14 4.60 -9.65 -14.06
C ASN A 14 4.09 -11.07 -13.81
N THR A 15 3.73 -11.39 -12.58
CA THR A 15 3.24 -12.71 -12.22
C THR A 15 1.75 -12.87 -12.49
N LEU A 16 0.94 -11.89 -12.07
CA LEU A 16 -0.52 -11.98 -12.14
C LEU A 16 -1.12 -11.40 -13.41
N GLY A 17 -0.40 -10.49 -14.09
CA GLY A 17 -0.92 -9.76 -15.22
C GLY A 17 -1.86 -8.63 -14.80
N TYR A 18 -2.55 -8.05 -15.76
CA TYR A 18 -3.45 -6.92 -15.56
C TYR A 18 -4.91 -7.39 -15.62
N GLY A 19 -5.81 -6.58 -15.11
CA GLY A 19 -7.24 -6.80 -15.24
C GLY A 19 -7.90 -7.51 -14.07
N LEU A 20 -7.15 -7.80 -13.00
CA LEU A 20 -7.70 -8.37 -11.77
C LEU A 20 -8.22 -7.25 -10.87
N THR A 21 -8.97 -7.62 -9.83
CA THR A 21 -9.50 -6.62 -8.89
C THR A 21 -8.39 -6.06 -8.00
N GLU A 22 -8.61 -4.83 -7.50
CA GLU A 22 -7.64 -4.16 -6.61
C GLU A 22 -7.31 -4.99 -5.38
N LEU A 23 -8.29 -5.69 -4.81
CA LEU A 23 -8.08 -6.50 -3.62
C LEU A 23 -7.08 -7.63 -3.86
N ILE A 24 -7.10 -8.23 -5.06
CA ILE A 24 -6.15 -9.28 -5.40
C ILE A 24 -4.73 -8.72 -5.45
N TYR A 25 -4.54 -7.57 -6.11
CA TYR A 25 -3.23 -6.92 -6.17
C TYR A 25 -2.75 -6.48 -4.80
N GLN A 26 -3.65 -5.95 -3.96
CA GLN A 26 -3.33 -5.56 -2.60
C GLN A 26 -2.80 -6.74 -1.79
N LYS A 27 -3.46 -7.89 -1.86
CA LYS A 27 -3.04 -9.09 -1.14
C LYS A 27 -1.70 -9.61 -1.64
N ALA A 28 -1.51 -9.67 -2.95
CA ALA A 28 -0.26 -10.13 -3.54
C ALA A 28 0.90 -9.19 -3.20
N LEU A 29 0.67 -7.88 -3.31
CA LEU A 29 1.68 -6.88 -3.00
C LEU A 29 2.06 -6.90 -1.52
N THR A 30 1.10 -7.12 -0.64
CA THR A 30 1.35 -7.25 0.79
C THR A 30 2.26 -8.44 1.08
N ILE A 31 2.06 -9.57 0.41
CA ILE A 31 2.93 -10.74 0.55
C ILE A 31 4.36 -10.40 0.11
N GLU A 32 4.51 -9.73 -1.04
CA GLU A 32 5.81 -9.30 -1.52
C GLU A 32 6.52 -8.37 -0.53
N LEU A 33 5.81 -7.35 -0.06
CA LEU A 33 6.38 -6.31 0.81
C LEU A 33 6.75 -6.86 2.19
N ARG A 34 6.03 -7.85 2.70
CA ARG A 34 6.35 -8.45 4.00
C ARG A 34 7.67 -9.21 4.02
N GLN A 35 8.25 -9.49 2.87
CA GLN A 35 9.59 -10.06 2.79
C GLN A 35 10.66 -9.03 3.20
N TYR A 36 10.37 -7.74 3.08
CA TYR A 36 11.31 -6.65 3.30
C TYR A 36 10.95 -5.73 4.44
N PHE A 37 9.67 -5.63 4.78
CA PHE A 37 9.18 -4.71 5.80
C PHE A 37 8.35 -5.46 6.84
N LYS A 38 8.57 -5.15 8.12
CA LYS A 38 7.84 -5.81 9.21
C LYS A 38 6.49 -5.19 9.48
N ASN A 39 6.38 -3.87 9.32
CA ASN A 39 5.16 -3.14 9.64
C ASN A 39 4.41 -2.80 8.36
N ILE A 40 3.52 -3.68 7.96
CA ILE A 40 2.63 -3.48 6.80
C ILE A 40 1.20 -3.48 7.32
N GLN A 41 0.49 -2.38 7.09
CA GLN A 41 -0.93 -2.25 7.42
C GLN A 41 -1.73 -2.12 6.13
N THR A 42 -2.93 -2.68 6.11
CA THR A 42 -3.81 -2.63 4.95
C THR A 42 -5.16 -2.07 5.33
N GLU A 43 -5.82 -1.40 4.36
CA GLU A 43 -7.18 -0.90 4.50
C GLU A 43 -7.40 -0.04 5.74
N LYS A 44 -6.46 0.86 6.00
CA LYS A 44 -6.48 1.72 7.17
C LYS A 44 -7.03 3.10 6.84
N SER A 45 -7.97 3.58 7.67
CA SER A 45 -8.45 4.96 7.59
C SER A 45 -7.48 5.89 8.30
N VAL A 46 -7.11 6.97 7.61
CA VAL A 46 -6.16 7.96 8.11
C VAL A 46 -6.83 9.33 8.06
N PRO A 47 -6.96 10.03 9.20
CA PRO A 47 -7.53 11.38 9.19
C PRO A 47 -6.56 12.37 8.55
N LEU A 48 -7.08 13.23 7.70
CA LEU A 48 -6.33 14.36 7.15
C LEU A 48 -6.64 15.58 7.99
N VAL A 49 -5.61 16.12 8.64
CA VAL A 49 -5.74 17.23 9.55
C VAL A 49 -5.03 18.45 8.98
N TYR A 50 -5.70 19.60 8.99
CA TYR A 50 -5.13 20.86 8.58
C TYR A 50 -5.34 21.91 9.68
N LYS A 51 -4.24 22.45 10.21
CA LYS A 51 -4.25 23.45 11.30
C LYS A 51 -5.14 23.04 12.47
N GLY A 52 -5.02 21.77 12.88
CA GLY A 52 -5.80 21.25 14.01
C GLY A 52 -7.22 20.84 13.69
N HIS A 53 -7.65 20.97 12.43
CA HIS A 53 -9.01 20.60 12.00
C HIS A 53 -8.97 19.37 11.10
N GLU A 54 -9.75 18.37 11.43
CA GLU A 54 -9.92 17.21 10.56
C GLU A 54 -10.80 17.61 9.38
N ILE A 55 -10.25 17.57 8.18
CA ILE A 55 -10.95 18.01 6.97
C ILE A 55 -11.38 16.85 6.07
N ALA A 56 -10.81 15.67 6.27
CA ALA A 56 -11.16 14.47 5.50
C ALA A 56 -10.67 13.23 6.21
N VAL A 57 -11.19 12.09 5.79
CA VAL A 57 -10.66 10.77 6.16
C VAL A 57 -10.23 10.09 4.88
N LEU A 58 -8.97 9.70 4.80
CA LEU A 58 -8.42 8.98 3.67
C LEU A 58 -8.32 7.51 4.01
N ARG A 59 -8.60 6.67 3.02
CA ARG A 59 -8.41 5.23 3.17
C ARG A 59 -7.16 4.83 2.41
N ALA A 60 -6.16 4.33 3.12
CA ALA A 60 -4.94 3.83 2.53
C ALA A 60 -5.06 2.34 2.26
N ASP A 61 -4.69 1.91 1.06
CA ASP A 61 -4.71 0.48 0.73
C ASP A 61 -3.59 -0.27 1.42
N ILE A 62 -2.38 0.29 1.42
CA ILE A 62 -1.21 -0.28 2.08
C ILE A 62 -0.41 0.84 2.73
N ILE A 63 -0.01 0.65 3.98
CA ILE A 63 0.90 1.55 4.69
C ILE A 63 2.15 0.75 5.08
N ILE A 64 3.32 1.24 4.67
CA ILE A 64 4.61 0.62 4.92
C ILE A 64 5.36 1.44 5.96
N ASP A 65 5.68 0.82 7.11
CA ASP A 65 6.48 1.41 8.19
C ASP A 65 5.96 2.77 8.65
N ASP A 66 4.66 3.00 8.60
CA ASP A 66 4.03 4.29 8.95
C ASP A 66 4.54 5.49 8.12
N SER A 67 5.31 5.25 7.07
CA SER A 67 5.95 6.31 6.28
C SER A 67 5.46 6.37 4.84
N PHE A 68 5.21 5.23 4.22
CA PHE A 68 4.80 5.17 2.82
C PHE A 68 3.36 4.69 2.72
N ILE A 69 2.57 5.41 1.94
CA ILE A 69 1.17 5.08 1.67
C ILE A 69 1.04 4.73 0.20
N LEU A 70 0.52 3.54 -0.08
CA LEU A 70 0.23 3.10 -1.44
C LEU A 70 -1.26 3.02 -1.64
N GLU A 71 -1.72 3.56 -2.76
CA GLU A 71 -3.10 3.44 -3.23
C GLU A 71 -3.10 2.74 -4.58
N LEU A 72 -3.97 1.76 -4.71
CA LEU A 72 -4.03 0.92 -5.92
C LEU A 72 -5.17 1.29 -6.85
#